data_f884c7f3991e9bc029ff750758523ed5
#
_entry.id   f884c7f3991e9bc029ff750758523ed5
#
_cell.length_a   1.000
_cell.length_b   1.000
_cell.length_c   1.000
_cell.angle_alpha   90.00
_cell.angle_beta   90.00
_cell.angle_gamma   90.00
#
_symmetry.space_group_name_H-M   'P 1'
#
loop_
_entity.id
_entity.type
_entity.pdbx_description
1 polymer ?
#
loop_
_entity_poly.entity_id
_entity_poly.type
_entity_poly.pdbx_seq_one_letter_code
_entity_poly.pdbx_strand_id
1 'polypeptide(L)'
;MTIPFTRWPEEFARRYREKGYWQDRPLTHILTDHADSDAVAIIDGDRRITYRAFHQSVNNLASALQAQGLHRGETALVQLGNVAEFYITFFALLQIGVAPVNALFSHQRSELNAYALQIKPAVLIADRDHALFAGDDFLNTFVDAHRSVRVVLLRGDKGEHALDAAITRPADNFIPNPTPADEVAFFQLSGGSTGTPKLIPRTHNDYDYSIRRSNEICGITAHTRYLNALPAAHNYAMSSPGSLGVFTAGGCVVLANDPSATLCFPLIEQHQINVTSLVPPAVSLWLQAIADGAGNAQLKSLELLQVGGARLSATLAARIPAEIGCQLQQVFGMAEGLVNYTALDDAPERIINTQGRPMCPDDEVWVADEDGNPLPRGEVGRLMTRGPYTFRGYFNSPEHNASAFDANGFYCSGDLIAIDEQGYITVQGREKDQINRGGEKIAAEEIENLLLRHEAVIHAALVSMEDSLLGEKSCAYLVVKQPLRAVEVRRFLREQGVAEFKLPDRVESVDALPLTPVGKVDKKQLRLWLAERARG
;
A
#
# COMPACT_ATOMS: atom_id res chain seq x y z
N MET A 1 -11.23 -22.23 12.77
CA MET A 1 -11.66 -20.92 13.34
C MET A 1 -11.77 -19.93 12.20
N THR A 2 -12.67 -18.96 12.29
CA THR A 2 -12.76 -17.84 11.36
C THR A 2 -12.13 -16.60 11.99
N ILE A 3 -11.46 -15.76 11.17
CA ILE A 3 -10.91 -14.50 11.65
C ILE A 3 -12.07 -13.52 11.82
N PRO A 4 -12.28 -12.94 13.03
CA PRO A 4 -13.37 -12.00 13.24
C PRO A 4 -13.11 -10.67 12.50
N PHE A 5 -14.15 -10.14 11.87
CA PHE A 5 -14.12 -8.83 11.23
C PHE A 5 -15.52 -8.24 11.15
N THR A 6 -15.61 -6.93 10.87
CA THR A 6 -16.91 -6.25 10.68
C THR A 6 -17.43 -6.53 9.27
N ARG A 7 -18.55 -7.25 9.18
CA ARG A 7 -19.16 -7.66 7.90
C ARG A 7 -20.00 -6.54 7.30
N TRP A 8 -20.19 -6.61 5.99
CA TRP A 8 -21.28 -5.85 5.35
C TRP A 8 -22.62 -6.36 5.86
N PRO A 9 -23.62 -5.46 6.08
CA PRO A 9 -24.98 -5.89 6.37
C PRO A 9 -25.53 -6.80 5.26
N GLU A 10 -26.37 -7.77 5.65
CA GLU A 10 -26.92 -8.80 4.77
C GLU A 10 -27.59 -8.24 3.49
N GLU A 11 -28.31 -7.13 3.63
CA GLU A 11 -28.98 -6.46 2.51
C GLU A 11 -27.98 -5.95 1.44
N PHE A 12 -26.81 -5.43 1.86
CA PHE A 12 -25.76 -4.99 0.95
C PHE A 12 -25.08 -6.19 0.31
N ALA A 13 -24.72 -7.20 1.10
CA ALA A 13 -24.07 -8.42 0.60
C ALA A 13 -24.94 -9.12 -0.47
N ARG A 14 -26.24 -9.23 -0.22
CA ARG A 14 -27.19 -9.79 -1.20
C ARG A 14 -27.23 -8.96 -2.47
N ARG A 15 -27.38 -7.63 -2.36
CA ARG A 15 -27.41 -6.71 -3.51
C ARG A 15 -26.13 -6.79 -4.35
N TYR A 16 -24.97 -6.87 -3.71
CA TYR A 16 -23.69 -6.96 -4.42
C TYR A 16 -23.53 -8.30 -5.16
N ARG A 17 -24.08 -9.39 -4.62
CA ARG A 17 -24.18 -10.68 -5.33
C ARG A 17 -25.16 -10.64 -6.50
N GLU A 18 -26.34 -10.10 -6.29
CA GLU A 18 -27.36 -9.93 -7.36
C GLU A 18 -26.86 -9.11 -8.54
N LYS A 19 -26.02 -8.10 -8.27
CA LYS A 19 -25.38 -7.25 -9.30
C LYS A 19 -24.11 -7.88 -9.91
N GLY A 20 -23.69 -9.04 -9.44
CA GLY A 20 -22.51 -9.75 -9.93
C GLY A 20 -21.17 -9.14 -9.50
N TYR A 21 -21.19 -8.23 -8.54
CA TYR A 21 -19.94 -7.68 -7.96
C TYR A 21 -19.21 -8.76 -7.17
N TRP A 22 -19.90 -9.43 -6.27
CA TRP A 22 -19.41 -10.54 -5.49
C TRP A 22 -19.79 -11.85 -6.17
N GLN A 23 -18.80 -12.63 -6.58
CA GLN A 23 -18.97 -13.85 -7.33
C GLN A 23 -18.74 -15.12 -6.50
N ASP A 24 -18.46 -14.96 -5.20
CA ASP A 24 -18.19 -16.04 -4.26
C ASP A 24 -17.08 -17.00 -4.72
N ARG A 25 -16.05 -16.44 -5.36
CA ARG A 25 -14.84 -17.15 -5.79
C ARG A 25 -13.65 -16.71 -4.93
N PRO A 26 -12.85 -17.64 -4.37
CA PRO A 26 -11.60 -17.28 -3.68
C PRO A 26 -10.62 -16.63 -4.65
N LEU A 27 -9.77 -15.71 -4.16
CA LEU A 27 -8.72 -15.04 -4.95
C LEU A 27 -7.73 -16.02 -5.61
N THR A 28 -7.67 -17.24 -5.15
CA THR A 28 -6.86 -18.30 -5.74
C THR A 28 -7.21 -18.59 -7.20
N HIS A 29 -8.45 -18.23 -7.63
CA HIS A 29 -8.86 -18.35 -9.03
C HIS A 29 -7.96 -17.55 -9.98
N ILE A 30 -7.34 -16.47 -9.51
CA ILE A 30 -6.42 -15.65 -10.30
C ILE A 30 -5.31 -16.50 -10.94
N LEU A 31 -4.82 -17.51 -10.22
CA LEU A 31 -3.84 -18.43 -10.76
C LEU A 31 -4.44 -19.72 -11.32
N THR A 32 -5.45 -20.29 -10.67
CA THR A 32 -6.04 -21.55 -11.11
C THR A 32 -6.70 -21.45 -12.49
N ASP A 33 -7.21 -20.28 -12.87
CA ASP A 33 -7.76 -20.02 -14.19
C ASP A 33 -6.68 -20.06 -15.31
N HIS A 34 -5.41 -19.94 -14.95
CA HIS A 34 -4.25 -19.97 -15.86
C HIS A 34 -3.28 -21.13 -15.59
N ALA A 35 -3.66 -22.10 -14.75
CA ALA A 35 -2.77 -23.15 -14.26
C ALA A 35 -2.07 -23.96 -15.36
N ASP A 36 -2.70 -24.09 -16.51
CA ASP A 36 -2.17 -24.85 -17.67
C ASP A 36 -1.51 -23.96 -18.74
N SER A 37 -1.38 -22.67 -18.49
CA SER A 37 -0.79 -21.73 -19.45
C SER A 37 0.74 -21.71 -19.36
N ASP A 38 1.39 -21.78 -20.51
CA ASP A 38 2.83 -21.61 -20.65
C ASP A 38 3.25 -20.15 -20.93
N ALA A 39 2.27 -19.22 -20.91
CA ALA A 39 2.57 -17.79 -20.98
C ALA A 39 3.39 -17.35 -19.75
N VAL A 40 4.31 -16.41 -19.95
CA VAL A 40 5.14 -15.88 -18.86
C VAL A 40 4.27 -14.98 -17.97
N ALA A 41 4.21 -15.33 -16.69
CA ALA A 41 3.49 -14.56 -15.67
C ALA A 41 4.38 -13.53 -14.98
N ILE A 42 5.62 -13.92 -14.64
CA ILE A 42 6.58 -13.09 -13.89
C ILE A 42 7.94 -13.10 -14.57
N ILE A 43 8.54 -11.93 -14.68
CA ILE A 43 9.95 -11.74 -14.98
C ILE A 43 10.61 -11.08 -13.77
N ASP A 44 11.57 -11.78 -13.16
CA ASP A 44 12.30 -11.37 -11.98
C ASP A 44 13.81 -11.52 -12.24
N GLY A 45 14.46 -10.44 -12.62
CA GLY A 45 15.81 -10.48 -13.16
C GLY A 45 15.87 -11.33 -14.44
N ASP A 46 16.71 -12.36 -14.42
CA ASP A 46 16.83 -13.31 -15.54
C ASP A 46 15.80 -14.45 -15.48
N ARG A 47 15.03 -14.55 -14.40
CA ARG A 47 14.02 -15.61 -14.22
C ARG A 47 12.75 -15.28 -15.00
N ARG A 48 12.31 -16.22 -15.82
CA ARG A 48 11.03 -16.16 -16.55
C ARG A 48 10.15 -17.28 -16.03
N ILE A 49 9.10 -16.94 -15.32
CA ILE A 49 8.20 -17.89 -14.65
C ILE A 49 6.87 -17.91 -15.40
N THR A 50 6.52 -19.06 -15.98
CA THR A 50 5.22 -19.26 -16.63
C THR A 50 4.11 -19.39 -15.60
N TYR A 51 2.86 -19.19 -16.00
CA TYR A 51 1.70 -19.44 -15.12
C TYR A 51 1.69 -20.86 -14.58
N ARG A 52 1.98 -21.86 -15.42
CA ARG A 52 2.11 -23.27 -15.00
C ARG A 52 3.16 -23.43 -13.91
N ALA A 53 4.34 -22.90 -14.08
CA ALA A 53 5.43 -22.97 -13.10
C ALA A 53 5.09 -22.18 -11.83
N PHE A 54 4.45 -21.02 -11.98
CA PHE A 54 3.97 -20.21 -10.85
C PHE A 54 2.94 -20.97 -10.01
N HIS A 55 1.91 -21.52 -10.64
CA HIS A 55 0.89 -22.33 -9.95
C HIS A 55 1.50 -23.56 -9.27
N GLN A 56 2.46 -24.24 -9.93
CA GLN A 56 3.17 -25.36 -9.32
C GLN A 56 3.95 -24.94 -8.06
N SER A 57 4.68 -23.83 -8.12
CA SER A 57 5.44 -23.30 -6.98
C SER A 57 4.52 -22.92 -5.82
N VAL A 58 3.35 -22.35 -6.11
CA VAL A 58 2.32 -22.04 -5.12
C VAL A 58 1.82 -23.30 -4.42
N ASN A 59 1.48 -24.35 -5.17
CA ASN A 59 1.00 -25.61 -4.62
C ASN A 59 2.10 -26.30 -3.79
N ASN A 60 3.34 -26.26 -4.24
CA ASN A 60 4.48 -26.82 -3.50
C ASN A 60 4.63 -26.16 -2.13
N LEU A 61 4.64 -24.82 -2.08
CA LEU A 61 4.76 -24.10 -0.84
C LEU A 61 3.54 -24.31 0.07
N ALA A 62 2.34 -24.28 -0.49
CA ALA A 62 1.09 -24.52 0.26
C ALA A 62 1.10 -25.91 0.92
N SER A 63 1.52 -26.95 0.17
CA SER A 63 1.66 -28.31 0.70
C SER A 63 2.69 -28.39 1.83
N ALA A 64 3.86 -27.75 1.65
CA ALA A 64 4.92 -27.71 2.66
C ALA A 64 4.43 -27.02 3.96
N LEU A 65 3.67 -25.93 3.85
CA LEU A 65 3.09 -25.23 5.00
C LEU A 65 2.04 -26.06 5.72
N GLN A 66 1.15 -26.76 5.00
CA GLN A 66 0.20 -27.71 5.61
C GLN A 66 0.92 -28.85 6.33
N ALA A 67 1.98 -29.39 5.75
CA ALA A 67 2.78 -30.45 6.37
C ALA A 67 3.43 -30.01 7.68
N GLN A 68 3.70 -28.71 7.85
CA GLN A 68 4.19 -28.12 9.09
C GLN A 68 3.06 -27.74 10.07
N GLY A 69 1.83 -28.16 9.79
CA GLY A 69 0.69 -27.99 10.68
C GLY A 69 -0.03 -26.65 10.59
N LEU A 70 0.23 -25.86 9.54
CA LEU A 70 -0.56 -24.65 9.29
C LEU A 70 -1.93 -25.02 8.73
N HIS A 71 -2.95 -24.32 9.16
CA HIS A 71 -4.32 -24.61 8.77
C HIS A 71 -5.18 -23.34 8.65
N ARG A 72 -6.32 -23.51 8.01
CA ARG A 72 -7.30 -22.45 7.77
C ARG A 72 -7.71 -21.72 9.04
N GLY A 73 -7.77 -20.39 8.94
CA GLY A 73 -8.14 -19.48 10.03
C GLY A 73 -6.97 -18.97 10.85
N GLU A 74 -5.75 -19.39 10.54
CA GLU A 74 -4.53 -18.83 11.11
C GLU A 74 -4.06 -17.61 10.31
N THR A 75 -3.02 -16.96 10.80
CA THR A 75 -2.43 -15.75 10.20
C THR A 75 -0.94 -15.93 9.96
N ALA A 76 -0.43 -15.16 9.03
CA ALA A 76 0.99 -15.10 8.68
C ALA A 76 1.51 -13.66 8.72
N LEU A 77 2.75 -13.48 9.11
CA LEU A 77 3.49 -12.24 8.90
C LEU A 77 4.50 -12.46 7.79
N VAL A 78 4.41 -11.66 6.73
CA VAL A 78 5.24 -11.77 5.54
C VAL A 78 5.98 -10.45 5.31
N GLN A 79 7.29 -10.52 5.08
CA GLN A 79 8.10 -9.38 4.65
C GLN A 79 9.05 -9.80 3.54
N LEU A 80 8.60 -9.63 2.32
CA LEU A 80 9.36 -9.90 1.09
C LEU A 80 9.38 -8.64 0.22
N GLY A 81 10.45 -8.47 -0.54
CA GLY A 81 10.59 -7.38 -1.50
C GLY A 81 9.87 -7.65 -2.82
N ASN A 82 10.26 -6.91 -3.86
CA ASN A 82 9.76 -7.10 -5.21
C ASN A 82 10.43 -8.31 -5.87
N VAL A 83 10.06 -9.49 -5.43
CA VAL A 83 10.57 -10.79 -5.88
C VAL A 83 9.39 -11.72 -6.19
N ALA A 84 9.63 -12.70 -7.05
CA ALA A 84 8.60 -13.68 -7.41
C ALA A 84 8.06 -14.44 -6.19
N GLU A 85 8.90 -14.69 -5.22
CA GLU A 85 8.55 -15.38 -3.97
C GLU A 85 7.48 -14.63 -3.15
N PHE A 86 7.34 -13.32 -3.31
CA PHE A 86 6.23 -12.55 -2.71
C PHE A 86 4.88 -13.06 -3.19
N TYR A 87 4.71 -13.20 -4.49
CA TYR A 87 3.44 -13.67 -5.09
C TYR A 87 3.21 -15.15 -4.84
N ILE A 88 4.26 -15.96 -4.92
CA ILE A 88 4.19 -17.40 -4.60
C ILE A 88 3.70 -17.59 -3.15
N THR A 89 4.28 -16.84 -2.22
CA THR A 89 3.91 -16.87 -0.80
C THR A 89 2.47 -16.40 -0.58
N PHE A 90 2.09 -15.29 -1.20
CA PHE A 90 0.73 -14.74 -1.08
C PHE A 90 -0.32 -15.77 -1.49
N PHE A 91 -0.20 -16.35 -2.68
CA PHE A 91 -1.16 -17.33 -3.16
C PHE A 91 -1.10 -18.67 -2.41
N ALA A 92 0.08 -19.10 -1.97
CA ALA A 92 0.21 -20.32 -1.18
C ALA A 92 -0.54 -20.22 0.16
N LEU A 93 -0.42 -19.07 0.84
CA LEU A 93 -1.16 -18.81 2.07
C LEU A 93 -2.68 -18.75 1.84
N LEU A 94 -3.13 -18.11 0.75
CA LEU A 94 -4.53 -18.11 0.36
C LEU A 94 -5.05 -19.53 0.10
N GLN A 95 -4.27 -20.40 -0.55
CA GLN A 95 -4.63 -21.78 -0.86
C GLN A 95 -4.91 -22.62 0.38
N ILE A 96 -4.31 -22.31 1.51
CA ILE A 96 -4.50 -23.03 2.76
C ILE A 96 -5.35 -22.27 3.80
N GLY A 97 -5.90 -21.10 3.41
CA GLY A 97 -6.76 -20.30 4.28
C GLY A 97 -6.03 -19.61 5.44
N VAL A 98 -4.75 -19.36 5.30
CA VAL A 98 -3.93 -18.59 6.25
C VAL A 98 -3.85 -17.15 5.76
N ALA A 99 -4.30 -16.19 6.57
CA ALA A 99 -4.39 -14.79 6.17
C ALA A 99 -3.07 -14.04 6.44
N PRO A 100 -2.36 -13.58 5.39
CA PRO A 100 -1.13 -12.82 5.59
C PRO A 100 -1.40 -11.34 5.92
N VAL A 101 -0.52 -10.79 6.75
CA VAL A 101 -0.15 -9.38 6.75
C VAL A 101 1.14 -9.27 5.94
N ASN A 102 1.09 -8.53 4.83
CA ASN A 102 2.25 -8.28 3.98
C ASN A 102 2.90 -6.96 4.42
N ALA A 103 3.91 -7.04 5.27
CA ALA A 103 4.69 -5.89 5.68
C ALA A 103 5.50 -5.33 4.50
N LEU A 104 5.63 -4.00 4.43
CA LEU A 104 6.51 -3.39 3.45
C LEU A 104 7.98 -3.74 3.73
N PHE A 105 8.78 -3.90 2.69
CA PHE A 105 10.20 -4.21 2.83
C PHE A 105 10.98 -3.11 3.55
N SER A 106 10.46 -1.88 3.56
CA SER A 106 10.99 -0.74 4.32
C SER A 106 10.67 -0.77 5.81
N HIS A 107 9.72 -1.61 6.24
CA HIS A 107 9.35 -1.71 7.65
C HIS A 107 10.47 -2.34 8.49
N GLN A 108 10.52 -1.95 9.76
CA GLN A 108 11.55 -2.39 10.70
C GLN A 108 10.91 -3.14 11.88
N ARG A 109 11.70 -3.43 12.90
CA ARG A 109 11.27 -4.21 14.07
C ARG A 109 10.04 -3.65 14.77
N SER A 110 9.86 -2.33 14.79
CA SER A 110 8.72 -1.68 15.46
C SER A 110 7.40 -2.06 14.77
N GLU A 111 7.37 -1.95 13.46
CA GLU A 111 6.19 -2.30 12.66
C GLU A 111 5.90 -3.81 12.73
N LEU A 112 6.93 -4.65 12.56
CA LEU A 112 6.75 -6.11 12.58
C LEU A 112 6.23 -6.60 13.94
N ASN A 113 6.75 -6.08 15.05
CA ASN A 113 6.24 -6.41 16.37
C ASN A 113 4.79 -5.95 16.56
N ALA A 114 4.44 -4.75 16.09
CA ALA A 114 3.07 -4.24 16.18
C ALA A 114 2.08 -5.12 15.41
N TYR A 115 2.44 -5.58 14.21
CA TYR A 115 1.59 -6.51 13.46
C TYR A 115 1.46 -7.85 14.17
N ALA A 116 2.58 -8.42 14.63
CA ALA A 116 2.58 -9.70 15.32
C ALA A 116 1.73 -9.72 16.60
N LEU A 117 1.73 -8.62 17.35
CA LEU A 117 0.85 -8.46 18.53
C LEU A 117 -0.64 -8.49 18.16
N GLN A 118 -1.00 -7.92 17.01
CA GLN A 118 -2.40 -7.87 16.57
C GLN A 118 -2.90 -9.20 16.01
N ILE A 119 -2.10 -9.88 15.19
CA ILE A 119 -2.56 -11.08 14.48
C ILE A 119 -2.11 -12.40 15.11
N LYS A 120 -1.10 -12.38 15.99
CA LYS A 120 -0.50 -13.59 16.57
C LYS A 120 -0.16 -14.62 15.49
N PRO A 121 0.78 -14.32 14.58
CA PRO A 121 1.03 -15.13 13.41
C PRO A 121 1.52 -16.54 13.77
N ALA A 122 1.05 -17.54 13.04
CA ALA A 122 1.53 -18.91 13.15
C ALA A 122 2.83 -19.12 12.36
N VAL A 123 3.06 -18.32 11.33
CA VAL A 123 4.23 -18.37 10.46
C VAL A 123 4.80 -16.98 10.20
N LEU A 124 6.12 -16.90 10.18
CA LEU A 124 6.88 -15.74 9.69
C LEU A 124 7.58 -16.14 8.39
N ILE A 125 7.37 -15.37 7.32
CA ILE A 125 8.06 -15.53 6.05
C ILE A 125 8.76 -14.22 5.72
N ALA A 126 10.09 -14.26 5.58
CA ALA A 126 10.91 -13.07 5.40
C ALA A 126 12.09 -13.32 4.44
N ASP A 127 13.02 -12.37 4.37
CA ASP A 127 14.10 -12.36 3.41
C ASP A 127 15.44 -12.10 4.10
N ARG A 128 16.44 -12.94 3.84
CA ARG A 128 17.81 -12.77 4.33
C ARG A 128 18.47 -11.49 3.79
N ASP A 129 17.99 -10.95 2.67
CA ASP A 129 18.49 -9.68 2.14
C ASP A 129 17.99 -8.46 2.96
N HIS A 130 16.97 -8.64 3.79
CA HIS A 130 16.53 -7.60 4.71
C HIS A 130 17.45 -7.53 5.93
N ALA A 131 17.85 -6.32 6.34
CA ALA A 131 18.81 -6.11 7.44
C ALA A 131 18.42 -6.80 8.75
N LEU A 132 17.13 -6.88 9.08
CA LEU A 132 16.64 -7.55 10.29
C LEU A 132 16.87 -9.06 10.26
N PHE A 133 16.93 -9.68 9.08
CA PHE A 133 17.03 -11.12 8.91
C PHE A 133 18.36 -11.57 8.28
N ALA A 134 19.31 -10.65 8.09
CA ALA A 134 20.65 -10.98 7.61
C ALA A 134 21.41 -11.90 8.59
N GLY A 135 21.11 -11.79 9.89
CA GLY A 135 21.53 -12.69 10.95
C GLY A 135 20.34 -13.23 11.74
N ASP A 136 20.60 -13.96 12.80
CA ASP A 136 19.56 -14.64 13.59
C ASP A 136 19.16 -13.88 14.87
N ASP A 137 19.84 -12.80 15.24
CA ASP A 137 19.59 -12.09 16.50
C ASP A 137 18.17 -11.55 16.61
N PHE A 138 17.71 -10.82 15.58
CA PHE A 138 16.35 -10.32 15.56
C PHE A 138 15.34 -11.46 15.45
N LEU A 139 15.59 -12.44 14.60
CA LEU A 139 14.72 -13.61 14.42
C LEU A 139 14.47 -14.33 15.74
N ASN A 140 15.53 -14.64 16.49
CA ASN A 140 15.42 -15.32 17.76
C ASN A 140 14.63 -14.49 18.78
N THR A 141 14.95 -13.19 18.88
CA THR A 141 14.22 -12.28 19.76
C THR A 141 12.74 -12.18 19.40
N PHE A 142 12.44 -12.11 18.09
CA PHE A 142 11.08 -12.02 17.60
C PHE A 142 10.26 -13.28 17.90
N VAL A 143 10.80 -14.47 17.61
CA VAL A 143 10.13 -15.74 17.90
C VAL A 143 9.93 -15.95 19.40
N ASP A 144 10.90 -15.55 20.21
CA ASP A 144 10.78 -15.60 21.66
C ASP A 144 9.68 -14.68 22.21
N ALA A 145 9.53 -13.49 21.62
CA ALA A 145 8.49 -12.54 22.01
C ALA A 145 7.09 -12.95 21.49
N HIS A 146 7.02 -13.64 20.36
CA HIS A 146 5.78 -14.02 19.69
C HIS A 146 5.62 -15.55 19.58
N ARG A 147 5.27 -16.18 20.71
CA ARG A 147 5.17 -17.64 20.85
C ARG A 147 4.13 -18.33 19.97
N SER A 148 3.28 -17.58 19.28
CA SER A 148 2.38 -18.11 18.25
C SER A 148 3.12 -18.57 17.00
N VAL A 149 4.29 -17.99 16.70
CA VAL A 149 5.13 -18.35 15.55
C VAL A 149 5.75 -19.72 15.79
N ARG A 150 5.34 -20.70 15.01
CA ARG A 150 5.89 -22.06 15.06
C ARG A 150 6.58 -22.49 13.77
N VAL A 151 6.41 -21.70 12.71
CA VAL A 151 7.07 -21.93 11.42
C VAL A 151 7.77 -20.63 10.99
N VAL A 152 9.00 -20.75 10.55
CA VAL A 152 9.80 -19.67 9.97
C VAL A 152 10.32 -20.13 8.62
N LEU A 153 10.11 -19.32 7.57
CA LEU A 153 10.70 -19.52 6.25
C LEU A 153 11.37 -18.24 5.79
N LEU A 154 12.60 -18.34 5.33
CA LEU A 154 13.43 -17.23 4.90
C LEU A 154 13.93 -17.45 3.46
N ARG A 155 13.65 -16.48 2.59
CA ARG A 155 14.26 -16.43 1.26
C ARG A 155 15.77 -16.24 1.42
N GLY A 156 16.54 -16.96 0.62
CA GLY A 156 18.01 -16.92 0.68
C GLY A 156 18.64 -17.72 1.84
N ASP A 157 17.83 -18.38 2.68
CA ASP A 157 18.33 -19.32 3.68
C ASP A 157 18.72 -20.66 3.04
N LYS A 158 19.69 -21.34 3.64
CA LYS A 158 20.17 -22.65 3.14
C LYS A 158 19.89 -23.81 4.09
N GLY A 159 19.34 -23.51 5.27
CA GLY A 159 19.09 -24.47 6.34
C GLY A 159 17.63 -24.90 6.44
N GLU A 160 17.19 -25.15 7.65
CA GLU A 160 15.85 -25.61 7.97
C GLU A 160 14.75 -24.57 7.69
N HIS A 161 15.13 -23.29 7.56
CA HIS A 161 14.22 -22.19 7.26
C HIS A 161 14.17 -21.81 5.77
N ALA A 162 14.73 -22.65 4.88
CA ALA A 162 14.83 -22.33 3.46
C ALA A 162 13.47 -22.25 2.75
N LEU A 163 13.01 -21.05 2.44
CA LEU A 163 11.79 -20.81 1.66
C LEU A 163 11.92 -21.44 0.26
N ASP A 164 13.07 -21.29 -0.38
CA ASP A 164 13.32 -21.81 -1.73
C ASP A 164 13.21 -23.34 -1.79
N ALA A 165 13.65 -24.05 -0.75
CA ALA A 165 13.49 -25.49 -0.65
C ALA A 165 12.00 -25.91 -0.53
N ALA A 166 11.20 -25.15 0.20
CA ALA A 166 9.76 -25.41 0.31
C ALA A 166 9.02 -25.17 -1.00
N ILE A 167 9.42 -24.14 -1.77
CA ILE A 167 8.83 -23.80 -3.07
C ILE A 167 9.16 -24.88 -4.13
N THR A 168 10.34 -25.48 -4.07
CA THR A 168 10.80 -26.46 -5.07
C THR A 168 10.43 -27.90 -4.76
N ARG A 169 10.04 -28.20 -3.52
CA ARG A 169 9.63 -29.56 -3.13
C ARG A 169 8.29 -29.92 -3.76
N PRO A 170 8.22 -30.96 -4.60
CA PRO A 170 6.97 -31.36 -5.22
C PRO A 170 5.84 -31.60 -4.21
N ALA A 171 4.67 -31.08 -4.52
CA ALA A 171 3.46 -31.30 -3.73
C ALA A 171 2.79 -32.62 -4.15
N ASP A 172 2.82 -33.61 -3.27
CA ASP A 172 2.10 -34.87 -3.49
C ASP A 172 0.69 -34.74 -2.90
N ASN A 173 -0.34 -34.85 -3.76
CA ASN A 173 -1.76 -34.86 -3.37
C ASN A 173 -2.23 -33.61 -2.57
N PHE A 174 -1.71 -32.42 -2.90
CA PHE A 174 -2.15 -31.19 -2.27
C PHE A 174 -3.62 -30.89 -2.60
N ILE A 175 -4.43 -30.64 -1.56
CA ILE A 175 -5.82 -30.23 -1.70
C ILE A 175 -5.98 -28.81 -1.14
N PRO A 176 -6.34 -27.83 -2.00
CA PRO A 176 -6.61 -26.47 -1.55
C PRO A 176 -7.74 -26.40 -0.51
N ASN A 177 -7.58 -25.52 0.47
CA ASN A 177 -8.58 -25.25 1.49
C ASN A 177 -8.63 -23.74 1.83
N PRO A 178 -8.93 -22.85 0.85
CA PRO A 178 -9.04 -21.42 1.10
C PRO A 178 -10.18 -21.11 2.06
N THR A 179 -10.15 -19.92 2.67
CA THR A 179 -11.32 -19.42 3.40
C THR A 179 -12.48 -19.19 2.44
N PRO A 180 -13.76 -19.24 2.88
CA PRO A 180 -14.90 -18.85 2.07
C PRO A 180 -14.73 -17.44 1.50
N ALA A 181 -15.35 -17.18 0.35
CA ALA A 181 -15.17 -15.94 -0.37
C ALA A 181 -15.63 -14.67 0.38
N ASP A 182 -16.54 -14.81 1.33
CA ASP A 182 -17.02 -13.74 2.20
C ASP A 182 -16.30 -13.65 3.56
N GLU A 183 -15.22 -14.42 3.73
CA GLU A 183 -14.32 -14.38 4.88
C GLU A 183 -13.03 -13.64 4.57
N VAL A 184 -12.27 -13.32 5.63
CA VAL A 184 -10.97 -12.64 5.48
C VAL A 184 -10.01 -13.52 4.67
N ALA A 185 -9.49 -12.96 3.59
CA ALA A 185 -8.45 -13.55 2.77
C ALA A 185 -7.06 -13.13 3.26
N PHE A 186 -6.90 -11.85 3.54
CA PHE A 186 -5.64 -11.25 3.99
C PHE A 186 -5.91 -9.87 4.60
N PHE A 187 -4.84 -9.22 5.09
CA PHE A 187 -4.90 -7.87 5.63
C PHE A 187 -4.10 -6.91 4.78
N GLN A 188 -4.69 -5.77 4.45
CA GLN A 188 -3.95 -4.60 3.99
C GLN A 188 -3.54 -3.71 5.17
N LEU A 189 -2.59 -2.82 4.92
CA LEU A 189 -2.04 -1.89 5.89
C LEU A 189 -2.56 -0.49 5.64
N SER A 190 -3.09 0.13 6.69
CA SER A 190 -3.37 1.55 6.70
C SER A 190 -2.15 2.32 7.21
N GLY A 191 -1.90 3.50 6.65
CA GLY A 191 -0.99 4.45 7.25
C GLY A 191 -1.64 5.08 8.48
N GLY A 192 -1.38 4.54 9.68
CA GLY A 192 -2.01 5.01 10.91
C GLY A 192 -1.71 6.47 11.24
N SER A 193 -2.74 7.27 11.53
CA SER A 193 -2.59 8.62 12.08
C SER A 193 -2.19 8.66 13.55
N THR A 194 -2.25 7.51 14.25
CA THR A 194 -1.99 7.37 15.69
C THR A 194 -0.70 6.62 16.01
N GLY A 195 0.12 6.33 15.01
CA GLY A 195 1.38 5.61 15.19
C GLY A 195 1.27 4.10 15.28
N THR A 196 0.14 3.57 15.70
CA THR A 196 -0.11 2.13 15.72
C THR A 196 -0.60 1.70 14.33
N PRO A 197 0.10 0.77 13.65
CA PRO A 197 -0.35 0.25 12.37
C PRO A 197 -1.72 -0.41 12.50
N LYS A 198 -2.66 0.01 11.65
CA LYS A 198 -4.01 -0.56 11.59
C LYS A 198 -4.08 -1.58 10.46
N LEU A 199 -4.77 -2.67 10.73
CA LEU A 199 -4.98 -3.74 9.79
C LEU A 199 -6.37 -3.65 9.18
N ILE A 200 -6.42 -3.77 7.87
CA ILE A 200 -7.64 -3.72 7.07
C ILE A 200 -7.95 -5.14 6.61
N PRO A 201 -8.96 -5.80 7.20
CA PRO A 201 -9.35 -7.13 6.73
C PRO A 201 -9.99 -7.01 5.33
N ARG A 202 -9.46 -7.76 4.37
CA ARG A 202 -10.00 -7.83 3.01
C ARG A 202 -10.55 -9.23 2.77
N THR A 203 -11.79 -9.29 2.28
CA THR A 203 -12.39 -10.57 1.87
C THR A 203 -12.02 -10.91 0.44
N HIS A 204 -12.17 -12.18 0.05
CA HIS A 204 -11.99 -12.56 -1.35
C HIS A 204 -12.94 -11.79 -2.26
N ASN A 205 -14.22 -11.70 -1.90
CA ASN A 205 -15.23 -11.05 -2.72
C ASN A 205 -14.95 -9.58 -2.97
N ASP A 206 -14.64 -8.80 -1.93
CA ASP A 206 -14.42 -7.37 -2.09
C ASP A 206 -13.16 -7.07 -2.93
N TYR A 207 -12.09 -7.80 -2.68
CA TYR A 207 -10.82 -7.59 -3.36
C TYR A 207 -10.85 -8.09 -4.81
N ASP A 208 -11.47 -9.23 -5.06
CA ASP A 208 -11.69 -9.76 -6.41
C ASP A 208 -12.50 -8.78 -7.29
N TYR A 209 -13.57 -8.21 -6.75
CA TYR A 209 -14.34 -7.21 -7.48
C TYR A 209 -13.50 -5.97 -7.80
N SER A 210 -12.77 -5.45 -6.82
CA SER A 210 -11.87 -4.30 -7.01
C SER A 210 -10.87 -4.53 -8.15
N ILE A 211 -10.27 -5.72 -8.19
CA ILE A 211 -9.30 -6.11 -9.24
C ILE A 211 -9.98 -6.20 -10.61
N ARG A 212 -11.09 -6.92 -10.72
CA ARG A 212 -11.80 -7.12 -12.00
C ARG A 212 -12.30 -5.79 -12.57
N ARG A 213 -12.90 -4.96 -11.73
CA ARG A 213 -13.41 -3.66 -12.17
C ARG A 213 -12.28 -2.72 -12.58
N SER A 214 -11.17 -2.72 -11.85
CA SER A 214 -9.98 -1.96 -12.23
C SER A 214 -9.44 -2.40 -13.60
N ASN A 215 -9.40 -3.70 -13.88
CA ASN A 215 -8.98 -4.22 -15.19
C ASN A 215 -9.86 -3.69 -16.34
N GLU A 216 -11.16 -3.67 -16.14
CA GLU A 216 -12.11 -3.15 -17.16
C GLU A 216 -11.83 -1.67 -17.46
N ILE A 217 -11.68 -0.84 -16.43
CA ILE A 217 -11.45 0.61 -16.58
C ILE A 217 -10.08 0.90 -17.18
N CYS A 218 -9.06 0.15 -16.80
CA CYS A 218 -7.68 0.38 -17.20
C CYS A 218 -7.28 -0.36 -18.49
N GLY A 219 -8.18 -1.15 -19.07
CA GLY A 219 -7.94 -1.87 -20.32
C GLY A 219 -6.85 -2.95 -20.20
N ILE A 220 -6.76 -3.62 -19.06
CA ILE A 220 -5.78 -4.70 -18.81
C ILE A 220 -6.21 -5.99 -19.51
N THR A 221 -5.31 -6.59 -20.27
CA THR A 221 -5.55 -7.81 -21.04
C THR A 221 -4.39 -8.80 -20.91
N ALA A 222 -4.50 -9.97 -21.54
CA ALA A 222 -3.42 -10.95 -21.63
C ALA A 222 -2.16 -10.41 -22.35
N HIS A 223 -2.29 -9.33 -23.11
CA HIS A 223 -1.16 -8.66 -23.77
C HIS A 223 -0.47 -7.62 -22.89
N THR A 224 -1.01 -7.33 -21.71
CA THR A 224 -0.42 -6.37 -20.78
C THR A 224 0.91 -6.89 -20.27
N ARG A 225 1.92 -6.02 -20.37
CA ARG A 225 3.26 -6.20 -19.80
C ARG A 225 3.48 -5.07 -18.81
N TYR A 226 3.33 -5.38 -17.55
CA TYR A 226 3.28 -4.42 -16.46
C TYR A 226 4.62 -4.38 -15.73
N LEU A 227 5.22 -3.20 -15.60
CA LEU A 227 6.38 -2.99 -14.74
C LEU A 227 5.91 -2.66 -13.33
N ASN A 228 6.21 -3.53 -12.39
CA ASN A 228 6.00 -3.27 -10.97
C ASN A 228 7.28 -2.71 -10.33
N ALA A 229 7.35 -1.39 -10.21
CA ALA A 229 8.47 -0.67 -9.61
C ALA A 229 8.15 -0.10 -8.21
N LEU A 230 6.89 -0.17 -7.80
CA LEU A 230 6.43 0.19 -6.46
C LEU A 230 6.50 -1.04 -5.54
N PRO A 231 6.51 -0.87 -4.20
CA PRO A 231 6.51 -2.01 -3.28
C PRO A 231 5.37 -2.98 -3.57
N ALA A 232 5.69 -4.24 -3.86
CA ALA A 232 4.73 -5.26 -4.27
C ALA A 232 3.62 -5.49 -3.24
N ALA A 233 3.92 -5.32 -1.96
CA ALA A 233 2.96 -5.46 -0.86
C ALA A 233 1.99 -4.28 -0.71
N HIS A 234 2.26 -3.15 -1.35
CA HIS A 234 1.40 -1.98 -1.26
C HIS A 234 0.11 -2.18 -2.06
N ASN A 235 -1.03 -1.77 -1.49
CA ASN A 235 -2.35 -1.96 -2.10
C ASN A 235 -2.43 -1.43 -3.54
N TYR A 236 -1.85 -0.27 -3.82
CA TYR A 236 -1.83 0.33 -5.15
C TYR A 236 -1.13 -0.58 -6.18
N ALA A 237 0.05 -1.09 -5.84
CA ALA A 237 0.81 -2.00 -6.70
C ALA A 237 0.18 -3.39 -6.85
N MET A 238 -0.65 -3.81 -5.90
CA MET A 238 -1.33 -5.10 -5.93
C MET A 238 -2.60 -5.09 -6.78
N SER A 239 -3.46 -4.08 -6.62
CA SER A 239 -4.86 -4.19 -7.05
C SER A 239 -5.46 -3.00 -7.78
N SER A 240 -4.67 -1.97 -8.17
CA SER A 240 -5.22 -0.79 -8.86
C SER A 240 -4.70 -0.56 -10.30
N PRO A 241 -4.92 -1.48 -11.24
CA PRO A 241 -5.20 -2.91 -11.13
C PRO A 241 -4.02 -3.72 -10.64
N GLY A 242 -2.80 -3.19 -10.76
CA GLY A 242 -1.57 -3.74 -10.22
C GLY A 242 -1.24 -5.16 -10.72
N SER A 243 -0.34 -5.81 -10.00
CA SER A 243 0.13 -7.15 -10.37
C SER A 243 -1.00 -8.20 -10.35
N LEU A 244 -1.91 -8.15 -9.37
CA LEU A 244 -3.03 -9.11 -9.30
C LEU A 244 -4.02 -8.90 -10.44
N GLY A 245 -4.23 -7.66 -10.89
CA GLY A 245 -5.03 -7.39 -12.08
C GLY A 245 -4.41 -7.99 -13.35
N VAL A 246 -3.12 -7.83 -13.51
CA VAL A 246 -2.38 -8.39 -14.65
C VAL A 246 -2.41 -9.92 -14.65
N PHE A 247 -2.22 -10.56 -13.49
CA PHE A 247 -2.36 -12.02 -13.38
C PHE A 247 -3.79 -12.49 -13.69
N THR A 248 -4.79 -11.77 -13.22
CA THR A 248 -6.20 -12.08 -13.54
C THR A 248 -6.45 -12.10 -15.03
N ALA A 249 -5.86 -11.18 -15.78
CA ALA A 249 -5.99 -11.08 -17.22
C ALA A 249 -5.08 -12.04 -18.01
N GLY A 250 -4.15 -12.73 -17.36
CA GLY A 250 -3.17 -13.59 -18.02
C GLY A 250 -1.99 -12.85 -18.63
N GLY A 251 -1.71 -11.63 -18.20
CA GLY A 251 -0.58 -10.81 -18.64
C GLY A 251 0.73 -11.13 -17.92
N CYS A 252 1.74 -10.31 -18.13
CA CYS A 252 3.09 -10.48 -17.58
C CYS A 252 3.46 -9.33 -16.65
N VAL A 253 3.94 -9.66 -15.46
CA VAL A 253 4.48 -8.71 -14.48
C VAL A 253 6.01 -8.78 -14.50
N VAL A 254 6.66 -7.65 -14.75
CA VAL A 254 8.12 -7.49 -14.67
C VAL A 254 8.45 -6.75 -13.38
N LEU A 255 9.36 -7.29 -12.59
CA LEU A 255 9.71 -6.75 -11.27
C LEU A 255 10.92 -5.83 -11.35
N ALA A 256 10.81 -4.68 -10.69
CA ALA A 256 11.92 -3.76 -10.45
C ALA A 256 12.02 -3.47 -8.95
N ASN A 257 13.24 -3.32 -8.44
CA ASN A 257 13.47 -3.11 -7.01
C ASN A 257 13.13 -1.68 -6.56
N ASP A 258 13.17 -0.73 -7.48
CA ASP A 258 12.85 0.67 -7.23
C ASP A 258 12.37 1.37 -8.52
N PRO A 259 11.75 2.55 -8.43
CA PRO A 259 11.21 3.26 -9.59
C PRO A 259 12.21 4.17 -10.29
N SER A 260 13.53 4.05 -10.06
CA SER A 260 14.52 4.90 -10.72
C SER A 260 14.52 4.73 -12.24
N ALA A 261 14.75 5.81 -12.97
CA ALA A 261 14.86 5.78 -14.42
C ALA A 261 15.99 4.86 -14.89
N THR A 262 17.11 4.85 -14.17
CA THR A 262 18.27 4.00 -14.47
C THR A 262 17.92 2.52 -14.48
N LEU A 263 17.04 2.07 -13.58
CA LEU A 263 16.59 0.69 -13.53
C LEU A 263 15.40 0.44 -14.46
N CYS A 264 14.42 1.34 -14.47
CA CYS A 264 13.14 1.11 -15.16
C CYS A 264 13.24 1.28 -16.67
N PHE A 265 13.96 2.26 -17.20
CA PHE A 265 14.01 2.52 -18.64
C PHE A 265 14.60 1.35 -19.44
N PRO A 266 15.71 0.73 -19.03
CA PRO A 266 16.20 -0.48 -19.68
C PRO A 266 15.23 -1.66 -19.62
N LEU A 267 14.52 -1.85 -18.50
CA LEU A 267 13.52 -2.90 -18.37
C LEU A 267 12.31 -2.69 -19.28
N ILE A 268 11.85 -1.43 -19.42
CA ILE A 268 10.77 -1.07 -20.33
C ILE A 268 11.13 -1.41 -21.77
N GLU A 269 12.33 -1.05 -22.21
CA GLU A 269 12.83 -1.37 -23.55
C GLU A 269 13.01 -2.87 -23.75
N GLN A 270 13.73 -3.53 -22.85
CA GLN A 270 14.06 -4.95 -22.95
C GLN A 270 12.81 -5.84 -22.98
N HIS A 271 11.85 -5.56 -22.12
CA HIS A 271 10.66 -6.38 -21.96
C HIS A 271 9.42 -5.82 -22.66
N GLN A 272 9.57 -4.72 -23.42
CA GLN A 272 8.47 -4.08 -24.15
C GLN A 272 7.27 -3.79 -23.24
N ILE A 273 7.54 -3.18 -22.08
CA ILE A 273 6.53 -2.81 -21.10
C ILE A 273 5.55 -1.81 -21.71
N ASN A 274 4.25 -2.05 -21.53
CA ASN A 274 3.21 -1.15 -22.03
C ASN A 274 2.41 -0.46 -20.92
N VAL A 275 2.46 -0.95 -19.68
CA VAL A 275 1.79 -0.34 -18.53
C VAL A 275 2.72 -0.28 -17.34
N THR A 276 2.71 0.83 -16.61
CA THR A 276 3.35 0.94 -15.31
C THR A 276 2.61 1.91 -14.40
N SER A 277 2.89 1.84 -13.11
CA SER A 277 2.31 2.69 -12.08
C SER A 277 3.42 3.38 -11.30
N LEU A 278 3.28 4.69 -11.08
CA LEU A 278 4.22 5.50 -10.32
C LEU A 278 3.49 6.35 -9.28
N VAL A 279 4.29 6.91 -8.38
CA VAL A 279 3.90 8.02 -7.50
C VAL A 279 4.48 9.33 -8.03
N PRO A 280 3.90 10.51 -7.68
CA PRO A 280 4.36 11.79 -8.23
C PRO A 280 5.87 12.07 -8.11
N PRO A 281 6.57 11.75 -7.00
CA PRO A 281 8.01 11.93 -6.93
C PRO A 281 8.79 11.14 -7.98
N ALA A 282 8.38 9.91 -8.25
CA ALA A 282 9.01 9.08 -9.27
C ALA A 282 8.79 9.63 -10.68
N VAL A 283 7.61 10.20 -10.94
CA VAL A 283 7.34 10.92 -12.21
C VAL A 283 8.30 12.08 -12.39
N SER A 284 8.50 12.89 -11.35
CA SER A 284 9.44 14.02 -11.40
C SER A 284 10.87 13.56 -11.72
N LEU A 285 11.32 12.45 -11.11
CA LEU A 285 12.64 11.88 -11.38
C LEU A 285 12.77 11.36 -12.82
N TRP A 286 11.72 10.73 -13.36
CA TRP A 286 11.73 10.29 -14.76
C TRP A 286 11.81 11.47 -15.73
N LEU A 287 11.01 12.51 -15.50
CA LEU A 287 11.03 13.72 -16.31
C LEU A 287 12.40 14.43 -16.24
N GLN A 288 13.04 14.46 -15.06
CA GLN A 288 14.38 14.98 -14.90
C GLN A 288 15.42 14.15 -15.66
N ALA A 289 15.34 12.82 -15.56
CA ALA A 289 16.24 11.94 -16.30
C ALA A 289 16.15 12.15 -17.81
N ILE A 290 14.92 12.33 -18.34
CA ILE A 290 14.70 12.64 -19.76
C ILE A 290 15.31 14.01 -20.12
N ALA A 291 15.14 15.03 -19.29
CA ALA A 291 15.73 16.35 -19.49
C ALA A 291 17.28 16.30 -19.47
N ASP A 292 17.85 15.43 -18.67
CA ASP A 292 19.30 15.21 -18.56
C ASP A 292 19.87 14.31 -19.68
N GLY A 293 19.03 13.90 -20.64
CA GLY A 293 19.44 13.15 -21.83
C GLY A 293 19.27 11.64 -21.73
N ALA A 294 18.64 11.11 -20.68
CA ALA A 294 18.16 9.72 -20.69
C ALA A 294 17.17 9.56 -21.84
N GLY A 295 17.42 8.59 -22.71
CA GLY A 295 16.64 8.49 -23.95
C GLY A 295 15.19 8.08 -23.71
N ASN A 296 14.25 8.96 -24.04
CA ASN A 296 12.83 8.58 -24.12
C ASN A 296 12.56 7.50 -25.20
N ALA A 297 13.55 7.23 -26.07
CA ALA A 297 13.50 6.13 -27.03
C ALA A 297 13.29 4.77 -26.35
N GLN A 298 13.77 4.58 -25.12
CA GLN A 298 13.56 3.37 -24.33
C GLN A 298 12.10 3.19 -23.87
N LEU A 299 11.31 4.26 -23.87
CA LEU A 299 9.92 4.30 -23.39
C LEU A 299 8.90 4.09 -24.51
N LYS A 300 9.30 3.80 -25.73
CA LYS A 300 8.41 3.70 -26.90
C LYS A 300 7.28 2.68 -26.78
N SER A 301 7.49 1.61 -26.02
CA SER A 301 6.47 0.57 -25.82
C SER A 301 5.43 0.97 -24.76
N LEU A 302 5.72 1.99 -23.94
CA LEU A 302 4.85 2.42 -22.85
C LEU A 302 3.60 3.12 -23.41
N GLU A 303 2.44 2.56 -23.13
CA GLU A 303 1.14 3.06 -23.60
C GLU A 303 0.42 3.81 -22.47
N LEU A 304 0.49 3.30 -21.24
CA LEU A 304 -0.24 3.79 -20.09
C LEU A 304 0.67 3.97 -18.88
N LEU A 305 0.71 5.16 -18.34
CA LEU A 305 1.29 5.48 -17.04
C LEU A 305 0.19 5.86 -16.06
N GLN A 306 0.02 5.05 -15.04
CA GLN A 306 -0.85 5.35 -13.90
C GLN A 306 -0.06 6.14 -12.85
N VAL A 307 -0.67 7.18 -12.29
CA VAL A 307 -0.08 7.97 -11.21
C VAL A 307 -1.07 8.09 -10.06
N GLY A 308 -0.66 7.64 -8.89
CA GLY A 308 -1.47 7.63 -7.68
C GLY A 308 -0.63 7.68 -6.40
N GLY A 309 -1.25 7.44 -5.26
CA GLY A 309 -0.61 7.48 -3.95
C GLY A 309 -0.52 8.87 -3.33
N ALA A 310 -0.46 9.93 -4.14
CA ALA A 310 -0.54 11.33 -3.76
C ALA A 310 -1.14 12.15 -4.91
N ARG A 311 -1.55 13.38 -4.62
CA ARG A 311 -2.05 14.29 -5.65
C ARG A 311 -0.92 14.66 -6.62
N LEU A 312 -1.15 14.41 -7.91
CA LEU A 312 -0.28 14.87 -8.99
C LEU A 312 -0.63 16.32 -9.33
N SER A 313 0.36 17.21 -9.39
CA SER A 313 0.12 18.58 -9.83
C SER A 313 -0.27 18.62 -11.31
N ALA A 314 -1.14 19.56 -11.69
CA ALA A 314 -1.56 19.74 -13.07
C ALA A 314 -0.36 20.01 -14.01
N THR A 315 0.66 20.72 -13.52
CA THR A 315 1.89 20.98 -14.27
C THR A 315 2.64 19.70 -14.63
N LEU A 316 2.82 18.78 -13.67
CA LEU A 316 3.46 17.48 -13.93
C LEU A 316 2.57 16.59 -14.79
N ALA A 317 1.27 16.58 -14.53
CA ALA A 317 0.30 15.79 -15.30
C ALA A 317 0.34 16.14 -16.79
N ALA A 318 0.40 17.43 -17.14
CA ALA A 318 0.47 17.90 -18.52
C ALA A 318 1.77 17.50 -19.24
N ARG A 319 2.86 17.31 -18.52
CA ARG A 319 4.16 16.94 -19.08
C ARG A 319 4.25 15.46 -19.47
N ILE A 320 3.47 14.59 -18.85
CA ILE A 320 3.56 13.14 -19.08
C ILE A 320 3.29 12.76 -20.55
N PRO A 321 2.18 13.14 -21.19
CA PRO A 321 1.96 12.81 -22.59
C PRO A 321 3.00 13.45 -23.53
N ALA A 322 3.44 14.67 -23.22
CA ALA A 322 4.37 15.41 -24.07
C ALA A 322 5.80 14.90 -24.00
N GLU A 323 6.29 14.53 -22.82
CA GLU A 323 7.71 14.23 -22.60
C GLU A 323 7.97 12.72 -22.44
N ILE A 324 7.08 11.96 -21.78
CA ILE A 324 7.18 10.51 -21.65
C ILE A 324 6.59 9.82 -22.89
N GLY A 325 5.55 10.41 -23.49
CA GLY A 325 4.98 9.94 -24.75
C GLY A 325 3.92 8.87 -24.59
N CYS A 326 3.34 8.72 -23.40
CA CYS A 326 2.28 7.76 -23.11
C CYS A 326 1.03 8.45 -22.52
N GLN A 327 -0.07 7.72 -22.46
CA GLN A 327 -1.29 8.19 -21.81
C GLN A 327 -1.11 8.22 -20.29
N LEU A 328 -1.61 9.29 -19.65
CA LEU A 328 -1.73 9.40 -18.21
C LEU A 328 -3.10 8.90 -17.76
N GLN A 329 -3.14 8.10 -16.69
CA GLN A 329 -4.34 7.83 -15.90
C GLN A 329 -4.08 8.21 -14.45
N GLN A 330 -4.88 9.11 -13.88
CA GLN A 330 -4.79 9.42 -12.46
C GLN A 330 -5.60 8.41 -11.64
N VAL A 331 -5.02 8.00 -10.51
CA VAL A 331 -5.61 7.03 -9.58
C VAL A 331 -5.64 7.65 -8.19
N PHE A 332 -6.83 7.75 -7.61
CA PHE A 332 -7.00 8.12 -6.21
C PHE A 332 -7.71 6.99 -5.48
N GLY A 333 -6.99 6.32 -4.61
CA GLY A 333 -7.49 5.16 -3.89
C GLY A 333 -6.92 5.05 -2.49
N MET A 334 -7.47 4.11 -1.73
CA MET A 334 -7.06 3.82 -0.38
C MET A 334 -7.11 2.31 -0.10
N ALA A 335 -6.27 1.83 0.80
CA ALA A 335 -6.25 0.42 1.17
C ALA A 335 -7.56 -0.05 1.83
N GLU A 336 -8.31 0.88 2.40
CA GLU A 336 -9.63 0.68 2.98
C GLU A 336 -10.72 0.36 1.95
N GLY A 337 -10.48 0.66 0.68
CA GLY A 337 -11.39 0.27 -0.40
C GLY A 337 -11.42 1.22 -1.58
N LEU A 338 -12.22 2.28 -1.49
CA LEU A 338 -12.53 3.18 -2.59
C LEU A 338 -11.35 3.46 -3.52
N VAL A 339 -11.58 3.24 -4.83
CA VAL A 339 -10.63 3.60 -5.89
C VAL A 339 -11.35 4.43 -6.95
N ASN A 340 -10.69 5.50 -7.36
CA ASN A 340 -11.16 6.42 -8.39
C ASN A 340 -10.15 6.46 -9.53
N TYR A 341 -10.63 6.48 -10.76
CA TYR A 341 -9.82 6.55 -11.96
C TYR A 341 -10.31 7.65 -12.87
N THR A 342 -9.40 8.36 -13.53
CA THR A 342 -9.74 9.02 -14.79
C THR A 342 -9.98 7.94 -15.85
N ALA A 343 -11.00 8.13 -16.70
CA ALA A 343 -11.26 7.19 -17.79
C ALA A 343 -10.21 7.34 -18.90
N LEU A 344 -9.92 6.27 -19.64
CA LEU A 344 -8.95 6.31 -20.73
C LEU A 344 -9.37 7.23 -21.88
N ASP A 345 -10.69 7.44 -22.05
CA ASP A 345 -11.30 8.31 -23.06
C ASP A 345 -11.72 9.68 -22.52
N ASP A 346 -11.37 10.02 -21.27
CA ASP A 346 -11.59 11.36 -20.73
C ASP A 346 -10.80 12.41 -21.52
N ALA A 347 -11.36 13.62 -21.62
CA ALA A 347 -10.66 14.74 -22.21
C ALA A 347 -9.35 15.04 -21.46
N PRO A 348 -8.26 15.41 -22.17
CA PRO A 348 -6.96 15.68 -21.54
C PRO A 348 -7.02 16.65 -20.36
N GLU A 349 -7.85 17.69 -20.47
CA GLU A 349 -8.04 18.68 -19.40
C GLU A 349 -8.59 18.03 -18.10
N ARG A 350 -9.51 17.08 -18.25
CA ARG A 350 -10.07 16.34 -17.11
C ARG A 350 -9.06 15.41 -16.48
N ILE A 351 -8.30 14.68 -17.30
CA ILE A 351 -7.23 13.81 -16.82
C ILE A 351 -6.17 14.61 -16.04
N ILE A 352 -5.83 15.81 -16.49
CA ILE A 352 -4.83 16.67 -15.86
C ILE A 352 -5.32 17.24 -14.52
N ASN A 353 -6.60 17.65 -14.44
CA ASN A 353 -7.09 18.47 -13.33
C ASN A 353 -7.90 17.71 -12.27
N THR A 354 -8.20 16.43 -12.48
CA THR A 354 -8.96 15.62 -11.51
C THR A 354 -8.23 14.34 -11.14
N GLN A 355 -8.65 13.72 -10.05
CA GLN A 355 -8.19 12.41 -9.61
C GLN A 355 -9.21 11.30 -9.94
N GLY A 356 -10.04 11.52 -10.94
CA GLY A 356 -11.00 10.55 -11.45
C GLY A 356 -12.32 10.52 -10.68
N ARG A 357 -13.07 9.47 -10.90
CA ARG A 357 -14.38 9.22 -10.27
C ARG A 357 -14.45 7.77 -9.76
N PRO A 358 -15.36 7.48 -8.80
CA PRO A 358 -15.54 6.14 -8.28
C PRO A 358 -15.74 5.10 -9.39
N MET A 359 -15.04 3.97 -9.27
CA MET A 359 -15.06 2.95 -10.31
C MET A 359 -16.32 2.08 -10.32
N CYS A 360 -17.05 2.02 -9.22
CA CYS A 360 -18.29 1.25 -9.12
C CYS A 360 -19.52 2.16 -9.13
N PRO A 361 -20.58 1.83 -9.92
CA PRO A 361 -21.83 2.58 -9.86
C PRO A 361 -22.50 2.59 -8.49
N ASP A 362 -22.25 1.58 -7.66
CA ASP A 362 -22.77 1.45 -6.29
C ASP A 362 -21.81 1.97 -5.22
N ASP A 363 -20.71 2.61 -5.60
CA ASP A 363 -19.93 3.41 -4.66
C ASP A 363 -20.75 4.63 -4.25
N GLU A 364 -21.00 4.74 -2.96
CA GLU A 364 -21.65 5.89 -2.37
C GLU A 364 -20.56 6.82 -1.83
N VAL A 365 -20.39 7.95 -2.48
CA VAL A 365 -19.35 8.95 -2.12
C VAL A 365 -20.00 10.32 -2.01
N TRP A 366 -19.76 11.00 -0.90
CA TRP A 366 -20.24 12.35 -0.66
C TRP A 366 -19.26 13.13 0.23
N VAL A 367 -19.47 14.42 0.33
CA VAL A 367 -18.59 15.35 1.04
C VAL A 367 -19.32 15.88 2.28
N ALA A 368 -18.66 15.82 3.43
CA ALA A 368 -19.20 16.30 4.71
C ALA A 368 -18.52 17.59 5.17
N ASP A 369 -19.30 18.46 5.82
CA ASP A 369 -18.78 19.58 6.61
C ASP A 369 -18.16 19.10 7.95
N GLU A 370 -17.71 20.03 8.79
CA GLU A 370 -17.12 19.73 10.11
C GLU A 370 -18.12 19.08 11.08
N ASP A 371 -19.41 19.34 10.90
CA ASP A 371 -20.49 18.79 11.72
C ASP A 371 -21.03 17.44 11.19
N GLY A 372 -20.54 16.99 10.04
CA GLY A 372 -20.96 15.75 9.39
C GLY A 372 -22.17 15.88 8.48
N ASN A 373 -22.58 17.10 8.12
CA ASN A 373 -23.67 17.33 7.18
C ASN A 373 -23.19 17.28 5.73
N PRO A 374 -24.02 16.82 4.80
CA PRO A 374 -23.66 16.81 3.38
C PRO A 374 -23.44 18.22 2.82
N LEU A 375 -22.36 18.41 2.07
CA LEU A 375 -22.07 19.62 1.32
C LEU A 375 -22.53 19.51 -0.14
N PRO A 376 -22.89 20.65 -0.78
CA PRO A 376 -23.19 20.70 -2.18
C PRO A 376 -22.00 20.30 -3.07
N ARG A 377 -22.28 19.92 -4.32
CA ARG A 377 -21.26 19.70 -5.34
C ARG A 377 -20.36 20.93 -5.52
N GLY A 378 -19.07 20.70 -5.71
CA GLY A 378 -18.06 21.74 -5.85
C GLY A 378 -17.49 22.28 -4.53
N GLU A 379 -18.14 22.08 -3.41
CA GLU A 379 -17.62 22.50 -2.11
C GLU A 379 -16.61 21.47 -1.56
N VAL A 380 -15.62 21.99 -0.83
CA VAL A 380 -14.56 21.19 -0.24
C VAL A 380 -14.96 20.73 1.17
N GLY A 381 -14.82 19.45 1.44
CA GLY A 381 -15.04 18.88 2.76
C GLY A 381 -14.50 17.47 2.88
N ARG A 382 -14.88 16.76 3.95
CA ARG A 382 -14.40 15.43 4.26
C ARG A 382 -15.02 14.37 3.36
N LEU A 383 -14.19 13.48 2.82
CA LEU A 383 -14.65 12.32 2.06
C LEU A 383 -15.39 11.35 2.97
N MET A 384 -16.62 11.01 2.60
CA MET A 384 -17.42 9.94 3.18
C MET A 384 -17.71 8.88 2.11
N THR A 385 -17.47 7.60 2.42
CA THR A 385 -17.64 6.54 1.42
C THR A 385 -18.09 5.22 2.03
N ARG A 386 -18.90 4.47 1.27
CA ARG A 386 -19.18 3.04 1.46
C ARG A 386 -19.46 2.40 0.11
N GLY A 387 -19.26 1.10 0.01
CA GLY A 387 -19.48 0.39 -1.24
C GLY A 387 -19.06 -1.08 -1.19
N PRO A 388 -19.13 -1.79 -2.33
CA PRO A 388 -18.94 -3.24 -2.38
C PRO A 388 -17.51 -3.71 -2.09
N TYR A 389 -16.53 -2.83 -2.12
CA TYR A 389 -15.13 -3.13 -1.82
C TYR A 389 -14.50 -2.16 -0.81
N THR A 390 -15.30 -1.31 -0.20
CA THR A 390 -14.88 -0.49 0.94
C THR A 390 -15.19 -1.25 2.23
N PHE A 391 -14.17 -1.43 3.06
CA PHE A 391 -14.26 -2.20 4.31
C PHE A 391 -15.28 -1.59 5.30
N ARG A 392 -15.60 -2.34 6.34
CA ARG A 392 -16.56 -1.92 7.37
C ARG A 392 -15.95 -1.71 8.76
N GLY A 393 -14.65 -1.92 8.89
CA GLY A 393 -13.95 -1.69 10.14
C GLY A 393 -12.51 -2.22 10.13
N TYR A 394 -11.63 -1.55 10.86
CA TYR A 394 -10.29 -2.02 11.13
C TYR A 394 -10.31 -3.22 12.08
N PHE A 395 -9.37 -4.12 11.90
CA PHE A 395 -9.23 -5.32 12.73
C PHE A 395 -8.85 -4.94 14.17
N ASN A 396 -9.58 -5.51 15.14
CA ASN A 396 -9.34 -5.30 16.57
C ASN A 396 -9.15 -3.84 17.02
N SER A 397 -9.90 -2.91 16.40
CA SER A 397 -9.77 -1.47 16.66
C SER A 397 -11.13 -0.82 16.96
N PRO A 398 -11.89 -1.26 17.98
CA PRO A 398 -13.26 -0.81 18.21
C PRO A 398 -13.35 0.70 18.50
N GLU A 399 -12.42 1.26 19.26
CA GLU A 399 -12.40 2.70 19.58
C GLU A 399 -12.17 3.56 18.33
N HIS A 400 -11.23 3.13 17.49
CA HIS A 400 -10.97 3.83 16.24
C HIS A 400 -12.13 3.70 15.25
N ASN A 401 -12.71 2.51 15.15
CA ASN A 401 -13.88 2.27 14.30
C ASN A 401 -15.08 3.14 14.71
N ALA A 402 -15.29 3.37 15.99
CA ALA A 402 -16.34 4.25 16.48
C ALA A 402 -16.22 5.70 15.99
N SER A 403 -15.01 6.16 15.70
CA SER A 403 -14.75 7.51 15.18
C SER A 403 -14.57 7.56 13.66
N ALA A 404 -14.16 6.45 13.03
CA ALA A 404 -13.88 6.39 11.61
C ALA A 404 -15.12 6.14 10.73
N PHE A 405 -16.20 5.67 11.32
CA PHE A 405 -17.46 5.36 10.61
C PHE A 405 -18.61 6.15 11.23
N ASP A 406 -19.53 6.63 10.39
CA ASP A 406 -20.78 7.20 10.85
C ASP A 406 -21.83 6.12 11.22
N ALA A 407 -22.99 6.55 11.70
CA ALA A 407 -24.08 5.64 12.09
C ALA A 407 -24.64 4.83 10.90
N ASN A 408 -24.42 5.27 9.68
CA ASN A 408 -24.88 4.61 8.45
C ASN A 408 -23.79 3.70 7.81
N GLY A 409 -22.63 3.57 8.46
CA GLY A 409 -21.52 2.77 8.00
C GLY A 409 -20.67 3.42 6.90
N PHE A 410 -20.76 4.74 6.72
CA PHE A 410 -19.85 5.47 5.86
C PHE A 410 -18.50 5.65 6.54
N TYR A 411 -17.44 5.28 5.82
CA TYR A 411 -16.07 5.50 6.25
C TYR A 411 -15.64 6.94 5.95
N CYS A 412 -15.10 7.61 6.96
CA CYS A 412 -14.47 8.91 6.83
C CYS A 412 -12.96 8.72 6.70
N SER A 413 -12.42 8.96 5.51
CA SER A 413 -10.99 8.74 5.25
C SER A 413 -10.08 9.82 5.84
N GLY A 414 -10.64 10.99 6.17
CA GLY A 414 -9.89 12.17 6.55
C GLY A 414 -9.27 12.92 5.37
N ASP A 415 -9.55 12.50 4.14
CA ASP A 415 -9.18 13.28 2.96
C ASP A 415 -10.19 14.41 2.74
N LEU A 416 -9.68 15.58 2.37
CA LEU A 416 -10.47 16.73 1.95
C LEU A 416 -10.57 16.71 0.44
N ILE A 417 -11.80 16.67 -0.08
CA ILE A 417 -12.08 16.57 -1.50
C ILE A 417 -13.19 17.54 -1.92
N ALA A 418 -13.25 17.83 -3.20
CA ALA A 418 -14.44 18.36 -3.86
C ALA A 418 -14.92 17.39 -4.94
N ILE A 419 -16.23 17.30 -5.17
CA ILE A 419 -16.84 16.48 -6.23
C ILE A 419 -17.57 17.42 -7.16
N ASP A 420 -17.25 17.38 -8.46
CA ASP A 420 -17.92 18.20 -9.47
C ASP A 420 -19.29 17.65 -9.86
N GLU A 421 -20.02 18.38 -10.70
CA GLU A 421 -21.36 18.00 -11.19
C GLU A 421 -21.37 16.67 -11.96
N GLN A 422 -20.24 16.25 -12.49
CA GLN A 422 -20.09 15.01 -13.26
C GLN A 422 -19.54 13.84 -12.43
N GLY A 423 -19.32 14.07 -11.12
CA GLY A 423 -18.85 13.06 -10.17
C GLY A 423 -17.33 12.89 -10.10
N TYR A 424 -16.56 13.77 -10.74
CA TYR A 424 -15.09 13.72 -10.64
C TYR A 424 -14.61 14.36 -9.36
N ILE A 425 -13.60 13.73 -8.76
CA ILE A 425 -13.02 14.12 -7.48
C ILE A 425 -11.75 14.94 -7.71
N THR A 426 -11.64 16.03 -6.96
CA THR A 426 -10.39 16.77 -6.81
C THR A 426 -9.95 16.67 -5.35
N VAL A 427 -8.79 16.10 -5.11
CA VAL A 427 -8.20 15.98 -3.77
C VAL A 427 -7.58 17.32 -3.38
N GLN A 428 -7.93 17.83 -2.19
CA GLN A 428 -7.48 19.14 -1.69
C GLN A 428 -6.47 19.02 -0.54
N GLY A 429 -6.41 17.87 0.14
CA GLY A 429 -5.49 17.63 1.24
C GLY A 429 -6.01 16.62 2.24
N ARG A 430 -5.56 16.74 3.51
CA ARG A 430 -6.01 15.88 4.63
C ARG A 430 -6.42 16.71 5.83
N GLU A 431 -7.46 16.23 6.50
CA GLU A 431 -7.95 16.85 7.73
C GLU A 431 -6.95 16.71 8.90
N LYS A 432 -6.28 15.57 8.97
CA LYS A 432 -5.31 15.28 10.03
C LYS A 432 -3.87 15.41 9.55
N ASP A 433 -2.98 15.68 10.50
CA ASP A 433 -1.55 15.91 10.27
C ASP A 433 -0.75 14.64 9.89
N GLN A 434 -1.32 13.81 9.05
CA GLN A 434 -0.57 12.73 8.44
C GLN A 434 0.32 13.29 7.34
N ILE A 435 1.62 13.04 7.44
CA ILE A 435 2.59 13.52 6.47
C ILE A 435 2.70 12.49 5.35
N ASN A 436 2.47 12.93 4.12
CA ASN A 436 2.58 12.08 2.93
C ASN A 436 3.91 12.35 2.23
N ARG A 437 4.95 11.68 2.71
CA ARG A 437 6.32 11.85 2.22
C ARG A 437 6.58 10.91 1.04
N GLY A 438 6.43 11.41 -0.16
CA GLY A 438 6.72 10.63 -1.37
C GLY A 438 5.85 9.38 -1.56
N GLY A 439 4.60 9.43 -1.10
CA GLY A 439 3.70 8.28 -1.09
C GLY A 439 3.73 7.45 0.19
N GLU A 440 4.80 7.58 0.98
CA GLU A 440 4.90 6.95 2.31
C GLU A 440 4.21 7.82 3.36
N LYS A 441 3.39 7.20 4.18
CA LYS A 441 2.59 7.89 5.20
C LYS A 441 3.26 7.85 6.56
N ILE A 442 3.49 9.03 7.14
CA ILE A 442 4.08 9.17 8.47
C ILE A 442 3.01 9.62 9.44
N ALA A 443 2.78 8.83 10.47
CA ALA A 443 1.95 9.24 11.60
C ALA A 443 2.79 10.15 12.53
N ALA A 444 2.46 11.42 12.56
CA ALA A 444 3.21 12.41 13.34
C ALA A 444 3.30 12.01 14.82
N GLU A 445 2.20 11.57 15.40
CA GLU A 445 2.11 11.18 16.81
C GLU A 445 3.00 9.99 17.18
N GLU A 446 3.21 9.03 16.26
CA GLU A 446 4.14 7.92 16.47
C GLU A 446 5.57 8.43 16.74
N ILE A 447 6.02 9.33 15.86
CA ILE A 447 7.37 9.88 15.95
C ILE A 447 7.51 10.81 17.15
N GLU A 448 6.49 11.62 17.43
CA GLU A 448 6.46 12.47 18.63
C GLU A 448 6.59 11.64 19.90
N ASN A 449 5.85 10.55 20.03
CA ASN A 449 5.89 9.66 21.19
C ASN A 449 7.25 8.96 21.34
N LEU A 450 7.90 8.59 20.25
CA LEU A 450 9.24 8.03 20.28
C LEU A 450 10.28 9.08 20.70
N LEU A 451 10.18 10.30 20.18
CA LEU A 451 11.08 11.39 20.52
C LEU A 451 11.00 11.76 22.01
N LEU A 452 9.83 11.69 22.62
CA LEU A 452 9.62 11.93 24.05
C LEU A 452 10.33 10.90 24.97
N ARG A 453 10.76 9.75 24.43
CA ARG A 453 11.57 8.77 25.16
C ARG A 453 13.05 9.17 25.27
N HIS A 454 13.48 10.14 24.47
CA HIS A 454 14.85 10.64 24.53
C HIS A 454 15.03 11.53 25.76
N GLU A 455 16.07 11.28 26.58
CA GLU A 455 16.30 11.95 27.87
C GLU A 455 16.42 13.49 27.77
N ALA A 456 16.91 13.99 26.66
CA ALA A 456 17.05 15.42 26.40
C ALA A 456 15.78 16.09 25.88
N VAL A 457 14.75 15.35 25.44
CA VAL A 457 13.53 15.89 24.85
C VAL A 457 12.47 16.12 25.93
N ILE A 458 11.97 17.36 26.02
CA ILE A 458 10.88 17.74 26.91
C ILE A 458 9.54 17.67 26.18
N HIS A 459 9.49 18.28 24.96
CA HIS A 459 8.32 18.25 24.09
C HIS A 459 8.74 18.04 22.64
N ALA A 460 7.87 17.40 21.86
CA ALA A 460 8.07 17.12 20.45
C ALA A 460 6.79 17.36 19.66
N ALA A 461 6.91 17.94 18.49
CA ALA A 461 5.85 18.03 17.50
C ALA A 461 6.43 17.76 16.11
N LEU A 462 5.75 16.92 15.33
CA LEU A 462 6.12 16.65 13.95
C LEU A 462 5.08 17.26 13.02
N VAL A 463 5.54 18.05 12.05
CA VAL A 463 4.67 18.70 11.07
C VAL A 463 5.18 18.47 9.66
N SER A 464 4.26 18.54 8.69
CA SER A 464 4.63 18.55 7.27
C SER A 464 5.19 19.91 6.86
N MET A 465 6.09 19.86 5.91
CA MET A 465 6.54 21.02 5.11
C MET A 465 6.47 20.66 3.63
N GLU A 466 6.10 21.63 2.82
CA GLU A 466 6.02 21.43 1.37
C GLU A 466 7.40 21.11 0.77
N ASP A 467 7.42 20.15 -0.15
CA ASP A 467 8.61 19.78 -0.90
C ASP A 467 8.24 19.50 -2.36
N SER A 468 8.99 20.08 -3.29
CA SER A 468 8.69 19.95 -4.73
C SER A 468 8.86 18.55 -5.30
N LEU A 469 9.66 17.69 -4.65
CA LEU A 469 9.94 16.32 -5.11
C LEU A 469 9.08 15.28 -4.42
N LEU A 470 8.93 15.42 -3.10
CA LEU A 470 8.24 14.41 -2.29
C LEU A 470 6.78 14.78 -1.98
N GLY A 471 6.33 15.96 -2.44
CA GLY A 471 5.05 16.55 -2.04
C GLY A 471 5.12 17.12 -0.63
N GLU A 472 5.45 16.27 0.35
CA GLU A 472 5.70 16.69 1.73
C GLU A 472 6.99 16.07 2.27
N LYS A 473 7.65 16.82 3.16
CA LYS A 473 8.71 16.38 4.07
C LYS A 473 8.29 16.58 5.50
N SER A 474 9.04 16.03 6.46
CA SER A 474 8.75 16.17 7.86
C SER A 474 9.74 17.08 8.58
N CYS A 475 9.23 17.91 9.49
CA CYS A 475 10.01 18.72 10.39
C CYS A 475 9.62 18.43 11.84
N ALA A 476 10.60 18.02 12.66
CA ALA A 476 10.42 17.86 14.09
C ALA A 476 10.78 19.15 14.81
N TYR A 477 9.83 19.71 15.55
CA TYR A 477 10.07 20.77 16.52
C TYR A 477 10.26 20.18 17.90
N LEU A 478 11.37 20.50 18.54
CA LEU A 478 11.75 19.94 19.84
C LEU A 478 11.97 21.06 20.88
N VAL A 479 11.42 20.85 22.07
CA VAL A 479 11.83 21.56 23.27
C VAL A 479 12.79 20.62 24.01
N VAL A 480 14.02 21.04 24.20
CA VAL A 480 15.10 20.20 24.70
C VAL A 480 15.80 20.77 25.93
N LYS A 481 16.28 19.91 26.82
CA LYS A 481 17.07 20.29 28.01
C LYS A 481 18.49 20.71 27.64
N GLN A 482 19.00 20.16 26.56
CA GLN A 482 20.33 20.42 26.00
C GLN A 482 20.29 20.32 24.48
N PRO A 483 21.16 21.03 23.75
CA PRO A 483 21.16 21.01 22.30
C PRO A 483 21.24 19.60 21.72
N LEU A 484 20.37 19.30 20.77
CA LEU A 484 20.35 18.06 19.99
C LEU A 484 20.49 18.37 18.52
N ARG A 485 21.45 17.73 17.85
CA ARG A 485 21.64 17.87 16.40
C ARG A 485 20.70 16.91 15.67
N ALA A 486 20.29 17.29 14.48
CA ALA A 486 19.41 16.47 13.63
C ALA A 486 19.93 15.03 13.42
N VAL A 487 21.25 14.86 13.30
CA VAL A 487 21.88 13.55 13.14
C VAL A 487 21.71 12.66 14.38
N GLU A 488 21.74 13.25 15.57
CA GLU A 488 21.55 12.54 16.84
C GLU A 488 20.10 12.11 17.01
N VAL A 489 19.15 12.99 16.65
CA VAL A 489 17.71 12.68 16.64
C VAL A 489 17.41 11.51 15.71
N ARG A 490 17.92 11.56 14.47
CA ARG A 490 17.71 10.47 13.50
C ARG A 490 18.35 9.16 13.95
N ARG A 491 19.55 9.20 14.52
CA ARG A 491 20.21 8.01 15.07
C ARG A 491 19.38 7.40 16.20
N PHE A 492 18.91 8.21 17.14
CA PHE A 492 18.04 7.74 18.22
C PHE A 492 16.78 7.05 17.67
N LEU A 493 16.10 7.65 16.70
CA LEU A 493 14.90 7.06 16.10
C LEU A 493 15.19 5.73 15.36
N ARG A 494 16.35 5.61 14.69
CA ARG A 494 16.78 4.32 14.11
C ARG A 494 16.97 3.25 15.17
N GLU A 495 17.55 3.61 16.30
CA GLU A 495 17.72 2.72 17.46
C GLU A 495 16.36 2.29 18.05
N GLN A 496 15.32 3.11 17.92
CA GLN A 496 13.95 2.71 18.26
C GLN A 496 13.31 1.77 17.21
N GLY A 497 13.98 1.54 16.07
CA GLY A 497 13.59 0.55 15.08
C GLY A 497 12.50 1.01 14.10
N VAL A 498 12.37 2.31 13.87
CA VAL A 498 11.44 2.83 12.87
C VAL A 498 12.03 2.83 11.45
N ALA A 499 11.18 2.83 10.45
CA ALA A 499 11.58 2.87 9.06
C ALA A 499 12.27 4.20 8.68
N GLU A 500 13.23 4.16 7.76
CA GLU A 500 14.02 5.33 7.34
C GLU A 500 13.16 6.49 6.83
N PHE A 501 12.08 6.23 6.12
CA PHE A 501 11.21 7.29 5.59
C PHE A 501 10.48 8.08 6.69
N LYS A 502 10.38 7.54 7.90
CA LYS A 502 9.76 8.18 9.07
C LYS A 502 10.70 9.12 9.82
N LEU A 503 12.00 9.10 9.50
CA LEU A 503 12.96 9.97 10.15
C LEU A 503 12.73 11.43 9.72
N PRO A 504 12.74 12.40 10.67
CA PRO A 504 12.55 13.80 10.32
C PRO A 504 13.58 14.30 9.31
N ASP A 505 13.10 14.93 8.23
CA ASP A 505 13.96 15.56 7.24
C ASP A 505 14.64 16.80 7.82
N ARG A 506 13.93 17.52 8.69
CA ARG A 506 14.40 18.72 9.39
C ARG A 506 14.13 18.61 10.89
N VAL A 507 15.01 19.18 11.69
CA VAL A 507 14.88 19.27 13.15
C VAL A 507 15.13 20.71 13.56
N GLU A 508 14.18 21.26 14.32
CA GLU A 508 14.25 22.63 14.88
C GLU A 508 14.11 22.55 16.39
N SER A 509 14.97 23.24 17.11
CA SER A 509 14.83 23.43 18.56
C SER A 509 14.14 24.78 18.81
N VAL A 510 13.18 24.76 19.73
CA VAL A 510 12.40 25.92 20.17
C VAL A 510 12.31 25.96 21.69
N ASP A 511 12.13 27.16 22.25
CA ASP A 511 11.99 27.33 23.69
C ASP A 511 10.62 26.82 24.20
N ALA A 512 9.58 26.93 23.37
CA ALA A 512 8.25 26.42 23.67
C ALA A 512 7.50 26.11 22.36
N LEU A 513 6.62 25.11 22.41
CA LEU A 513 5.67 24.82 21.34
C LEU A 513 4.48 25.80 21.44
N PRO A 514 3.96 26.31 20.31
CA PRO A 514 2.75 27.11 20.31
C PRO A 514 1.55 26.24 20.71
N LEU A 515 0.64 26.80 21.50
CA LEU A 515 -0.55 26.11 21.98
C LEU A 515 -1.82 26.76 21.42
N THR A 516 -2.80 25.93 21.13
CA THR A 516 -4.17 26.39 20.85
C THR A 516 -4.80 26.93 22.14
N PRO A 517 -5.93 27.66 22.05
CA PRO A 517 -6.65 28.15 23.24
C PRO A 517 -7.07 27.07 24.26
N VAL A 518 -7.21 25.82 23.80
CA VAL A 518 -7.53 24.66 24.64
C VAL A 518 -6.27 23.89 25.12
N GLY A 519 -5.08 24.46 24.93
CA GLY A 519 -3.82 23.90 25.44
C GLY A 519 -3.21 22.76 24.62
N LYS A 520 -3.68 22.52 23.41
CA LYS A 520 -3.07 21.56 22.47
C LYS A 520 -1.98 22.24 21.64
N VAL A 521 -0.99 21.48 21.19
CA VAL A 521 0.04 21.99 20.27
C VAL A 521 -0.62 22.51 18.99
N ASP A 522 -0.32 23.76 18.65
CA ASP A 522 -0.82 24.40 17.43
C ASP A 522 0.10 24.07 16.24
N LYS A 523 -0.16 22.94 15.60
CA LYS A 523 0.60 22.49 14.42
C LYS A 523 0.42 23.42 13.21
N LYS A 524 -0.68 24.14 13.11
CA LYS A 524 -0.89 25.12 12.05
C LYS A 524 0.11 26.27 12.20
N GLN A 525 0.31 26.77 13.41
CA GLN A 525 1.30 27.80 13.70
C GLN A 525 2.73 27.34 13.41
N LEU A 526 3.05 26.07 13.74
CA LEU A 526 4.36 25.49 13.43
C LEU A 526 4.63 25.45 11.91
N ARG A 527 3.62 25.10 11.11
CA ARG A 527 3.75 25.13 9.63
C ARG A 527 3.90 26.55 9.10
N LEU A 528 3.25 27.55 9.68
CA LEU A 528 3.44 28.94 9.31
C LEU A 528 4.88 29.41 9.58
N TRP A 529 5.46 29.03 10.71
CA TRP A 529 6.87 29.33 11.01
C TRP A 529 7.83 28.73 9.96
N LEU A 530 7.56 27.51 9.47
CA LEU A 530 8.36 26.91 8.38
C LEU A 530 8.23 27.70 7.08
N ALA A 531 7.02 28.11 6.72
CA ALA A 531 6.76 28.86 5.50
C ALA A 531 7.41 30.26 5.54
N GLU A 532 7.41 30.93 6.68
CA GLU A 532 8.08 32.21 6.87
C GLU A 532 9.60 32.11 6.73
N ARG A 533 10.20 31.08 7.35
CA ARG A 533 11.66 30.81 7.25
C ARG A 533 12.13 30.35 5.86
N ALA A 534 11.22 29.83 5.05
CA ALA A 534 11.53 29.44 3.67
C ALA A 534 11.52 30.65 2.70
N ARG A 535 10.91 31.77 3.10
CA ARG A 535 10.81 33.02 2.30
C ARG A 535 11.87 34.06 2.64
N GLY A 536 12.56 33.91 3.76
CA GLY A 536 13.69 34.76 4.18
C GLY A 536 15.03 34.09 3.96
#